data_735a97a94394ed40009c6eb4716d6768
#
_entry.id   735a97a94394ed40009c6eb4716d6768
#
_cell.length_a   1.000
_cell.length_b   1.000
_cell.length_c   1.000
_cell.angle_alpha   90.00
_cell.angle_beta   90.00
_cell.angle_gamma   90.00
#
_symmetry.space_group_name_H-M   'P 1'
#
loop_
_entity.id
_entity.type
_entity.pdbx_description
1 polymer ?
#
loop_
_entity_poly.entity_id
_entity_poly.type
_entity_poly.pdbx_seq_one_letter_code
_entity_poly.pdbx_strand_id
1 'polypeptide(L)'
;MTLKIPVVALTVAMFASSCHTDAASAGSDQNPVVRPVFNQPTNVAGKSLEAVTVSYPPGAKSGPHHHAKSAFIMAYVISGAIRSQVEGEPTRVYHAGETWSEAPGAHHTISENASATEPAELLAVFLVDTGDGPLTTDDTAEK
;
A
#
# COMPACT_ATOMS: atom_id res chain seq x y z
N MET A 1 -27.74 -45.08 -71.53
CA MET A 1 -26.34 -44.75 -71.35
C MET A 1 -26.28 -43.64 -70.27
N THR A 2 -26.15 -44.03 -69.00
CA THR A 2 -26.33 -43.16 -67.80
C THR A 2 -24.96 -42.84 -67.24
N LEU A 3 -24.57 -41.54 -67.35
CA LEU A 3 -23.29 -41.06 -66.90
C LEU A 3 -23.40 -40.74 -65.38
N LYS A 4 -22.68 -41.49 -64.57
CA LYS A 4 -22.54 -41.23 -63.12
C LYS A 4 -21.40 -40.29 -62.86
N ILE A 5 -21.66 -39.12 -62.31
CA ILE A 5 -20.69 -38.15 -61.81
C ILE A 5 -20.40 -38.44 -60.34
N PRO A 6 -19.14 -38.62 -59.93
CA PRO A 6 -18.80 -38.80 -58.50
C PRO A 6 -18.81 -37.43 -57.78
N VAL A 7 -19.53 -37.39 -56.66
CA VAL A 7 -19.50 -36.24 -55.74
C VAL A 7 -18.26 -36.39 -54.87
N VAL A 8 -17.32 -35.46 -55.01
CA VAL A 8 -16.16 -35.30 -54.13
C VAL A 8 -16.59 -34.49 -52.92
N ALA A 9 -16.64 -35.14 -51.79
CA ALA A 9 -16.88 -34.45 -50.53
C ALA A 9 -15.59 -33.73 -50.05
N LEU A 10 -15.60 -32.43 -50.05
CA LEU A 10 -14.52 -31.59 -49.53
C LEU A 10 -14.73 -31.41 -48.02
N THR A 11 -13.94 -32.11 -47.23
CA THR A 11 -13.92 -31.95 -45.77
C THR A 11 -13.06 -30.73 -45.41
N VAL A 12 -13.70 -29.63 -44.99
CA VAL A 12 -13.03 -28.46 -44.44
C VAL A 12 -12.69 -28.74 -42.96
N ALA A 13 -11.42 -28.98 -42.67
CA ALA A 13 -10.92 -29.04 -41.30
C ALA A 13 -10.83 -27.62 -40.74
N MET A 14 -11.73 -27.27 -39.81
CA MET A 14 -11.61 -26.04 -39.02
C MET A 14 -10.55 -26.24 -37.94
N PHE A 15 -9.38 -25.61 -38.12
CA PHE A 15 -8.43 -25.43 -37.03
C PHE A 15 -8.93 -24.33 -36.10
N ALA A 16 -9.47 -24.72 -34.94
CA ALA A 16 -9.73 -23.78 -33.86
C ALA A 16 -8.38 -23.38 -33.24
N SER A 17 -7.89 -22.19 -33.60
CA SER A 17 -6.75 -21.57 -32.97
C SER A 17 -7.18 -21.07 -31.60
N SER A 18 -6.90 -21.83 -30.55
CA SER A 18 -7.07 -21.39 -29.17
C SER A 18 -5.99 -20.35 -28.86
N CYS A 19 -6.34 -19.08 -28.96
CA CYS A 19 -5.55 -18.02 -28.35
C CYS A 19 -5.60 -18.19 -26.84
N HIS A 20 -4.60 -18.85 -26.27
CA HIS A 20 -4.31 -18.72 -24.85
C HIS A 20 -3.67 -17.35 -24.67
N THR A 21 -4.47 -16.41 -24.20
CA THR A 21 -3.92 -15.19 -23.60
C THR A 21 -3.40 -15.61 -22.23
N ASP A 22 -2.10 -15.91 -22.17
CA ASP A 22 -1.38 -15.87 -20.91
C ASP A 22 -1.48 -14.44 -20.39
N ALA A 23 -2.48 -14.21 -19.52
CA ALA A 23 -2.48 -13.06 -18.66
C ALA A 23 -1.25 -13.24 -17.75
N ALA A 24 -0.13 -12.63 -18.14
CA ALA A 24 1.00 -12.45 -17.26
C ALA A 24 0.43 -11.75 -16.01
N SER A 25 0.29 -12.51 -14.93
CA SER A 25 0.10 -11.98 -13.59
C SER A 25 1.37 -11.15 -13.33
N ALA A 26 1.31 -9.86 -13.63
CA ALA A 26 2.26 -8.90 -13.08
C ALA A 26 2.06 -9.01 -11.58
N GLY A 27 2.99 -9.69 -10.90
CA GLY A 27 3.06 -9.69 -9.46
C GLY A 27 3.18 -8.23 -9.03
N SER A 28 2.05 -7.61 -8.68
CA SER A 28 2.06 -6.29 -8.07
C SER A 28 2.90 -6.43 -6.81
N ASP A 29 3.93 -5.60 -6.70
CA ASP A 29 4.72 -5.50 -5.47
C ASP A 29 3.72 -5.20 -4.35
N GLN A 30 3.50 -6.19 -3.47
CA GLN A 30 2.47 -6.13 -2.42
C GLN A 30 2.94 -5.27 -1.24
N ASN A 31 4.12 -4.64 -1.37
CA ASN A 31 4.67 -3.79 -0.32
C ASN A 31 4.15 -2.36 -0.43
N PRO A 32 3.92 -1.69 0.70
CA PRO A 32 3.65 -0.27 0.72
C PRO A 32 4.82 0.53 0.16
N VAL A 33 4.51 1.65 -0.52
CA VAL A 33 5.51 2.57 -1.04
C VAL A 33 5.48 3.86 -0.24
N VAL A 34 6.57 4.16 0.46
CA VAL A 34 6.76 5.39 1.24
C VAL A 34 7.50 6.42 0.40
N ARG A 35 6.95 7.65 0.32
CA ARG A 35 7.57 8.77 -0.40
C ARG A 35 7.64 10.01 0.48
N PRO A 36 8.83 10.55 0.77
CA PRO A 36 8.98 11.84 1.41
C PRO A 36 8.36 12.96 0.54
N VAL A 37 7.55 13.82 1.15
CA VAL A 37 6.90 14.95 0.47
C VAL A 37 7.25 16.30 1.10
N PHE A 38 7.71 16.31 2.36
CA PHE A 38 8.08 17.53 3.06
C PHE A 38 9.13 17.25 4.15
N ASN A 39 10.11 18.12 4.31
CA ASN A 39 11.05 18.11 5.45
C ASN A 39 11.62 19.52 5.62
N GLN A 40 11.21 20.23 6.67
CA GLN A 40 11.68 21.57 6.99
C GLN A 40 11.73 21.79 8.51
N PRO A 41 12.73 22.57 9.00
CA PRO A 41 12.69 23.10 10.34
C PRO A 41 11.44 23.95 10.56
N THR A 42 10.90 23.91 11.77
CA THR A 42 9.76 24.73 12.16
C THR A 42 10.21 26.05 12.82
N ASN A 43 9.24 26.92 13.16
CA ASN A 43 9.47 28.11 13.99
C ASN A 43 9.69 27.78 15.47
N VAL A 44 9.62 26.50 15.86
CA VAL A 44 9.98 26.03 17.21
C VAL A 44 11.40 25.51 17.15
N ALA A 45 12.28 26.11 17.95
CA ALA A 45 13.70 25.75 17.96
C ALA A 45 13.89 24.26 18.23
N GLY A 46 14.72 23.59 17.42
CA GLY A 46 15.03 22.18 17.53
C GLY A 46 13.93 21.23 17.02
N LYS A 47 12.86 21.73 16.38
CA LYS A 47 11.78 20.93 15.81
C LYS A 47 11.73 21.05 14.29
N SER A 48 11.47 19.90 13.64
CA SER A 48 11.20 19.81 12.21
C SER A 48 9.80 19.25 11.97
N LEU A 49 9.22 19.65 10.85
CA LEU A 49 8.02 19.03 10.29
C LEU A 49 8.45 18.19 9.10
N GLU A 50 8.19 16.90 9.18
CA GLU A 50 8.44 15.95 8.11
C GLU A 50 7.13 15.31 7.68
N ALA A 51 6.96 15.06 6.39
CA ALA A 51 5.77 14.38 5.89
C ALA A 51 6.12 13.38 4.81
N VAL A 52 5.41 12.25 4.84
CA VAL A 52 5.50 11.19 3.84
C VAL A 52 4.10 10.79 3.37
N THR A 53 3.98 10.42 2.10
CA THR A 53 2.84 9.62 1.66
C THR A 53 3.18 8.15 1.70
N VAL A 54 2.20 7.32 2.05
CA VAL A 54 2.31 5.87 2.02
C VAL A 54 1.20 5.33 1.15
N SER A 55 1.58 4.76 0.02
CA SER A 55 0.65 4.12 -0.92
C SER A 55 0.60 2.62 -0.66
N TYR A 56 -0.59 2.10 -0.42
CA TYR A 56 -0.85 0.69 -0.14
C TYR A 56 -1.58 0.05 -1.33
N PRO A 57 -0.95 -0.84 -2.10
CA PRO A 57 -1.66 -1.74 -3.00
C PRO A 57 -2.79 -2.51 -2.29
N PRO A 58 -3.76 -3.10 -3.01
CA PRO A 58 -4.78 -3.94 -2.42
C PRO A 58 -4.19 -5.04 -1.53
N GLY A 59 -4.63 -5.13 -0.26
CA GLY A 59 -4.17 -6.10 0.71
C GLY A 59 -2.75 -5.88 1.28
N ALA A 60 -2.06 -4.82 0.86
CA ALA A 60 -0.71 -4.50 1.35
C ALA A 60 -0.71 -4.07 2.81
N LYS A 61 0.40 -4.35 3.49
CA LYS A 61 0.60 -3.99 4.90
C LYS A 61 2.05 -3.63 5.18
N SER A 62 2.27 -2.67 6.06
CA SER A 62 3.56 -2.44 6.71
C SER A 62 3.76 -3.46 7.83
N GLY A 63 5.01 -3.86 8.08
CA GLY A 63 5.34 -4.61 9.30
C GLY A 63 5.09 -3.75 10.56
N PRO A 64 4.94 -4.39 11.74
CA PRO A 64 4.95 -3.68 13.01
C PRO A 64 6.26 -2.88 13.15
N HIS A 65 6.16 -1.65 13.66
CA HIS A 65 7.29 -0.73 13.75
C HIS A 65 7.13 0.29 14.86
N HIS A 66 8.23 0.81 15.35
CA HIS A 66 8.27 1.94 16.26
C HIS A 66 8.55 3.23 15.50
N HIS A 67 7.94 4.32 15.95
CA HIS A 67 8.24 5.66 15.46
C HIS A 67 9.39 6.30 16.24
N ALA A 68 10.02 7.33 15.64
CA ALA A 68 11.06 8.11 16.30
C ALA A 68 10.59 8.61 17.68
N LYS A 69 11.47 8.57 18.67
CA LYS A 69 11.12 8.81 20.08
C LYS A 69 10.53 10.18 20.38
N SER A 70 10.83 11.19 19.56
CA SER A 70 10.31 12.55 19.70
C SER A 70 9.15 12.86 18.75
N ALA A 71 8.78 11.95 17.85
CA ALA A 71 7.82 12.20 16.79
C ALA A 71 6.38 12.11 17.29
N PHE A 72 5.67 13.26 17.35
CA PHE A 72 4.21 13.28 17.37
C PHE A 72 3.70 13.23 15.93
N ILE A 73 2.76 12.33 15.65
CA ILE A 73 2.32 12.04 14.29
C ILE A 73 0.83 12.33 14.12
N MET A 74 0.49 12.94 13.00
CA MET A 74 -0.87 13.01 12.48
C MET A 74 -0.92 12.25 11.17
N ALA A 75 -1.76 11.21 11.09
CA ALA A 75 -2.06 10.50 9.87
C ALA A 75 -3.41 10.96 9.31
N TYR A 76 -3.47 11.11 7.98
CA TYR A 76 -4.66 11.50 7.22
C TYR A 76 -4.85 10.56 6.04
N VAL A 77 -6.01 9.93 5.91
CA VAL A 77 -6.31 9.06 4.78
C VAL A 77 -6.69 9.91 3.56
N ILE A 78 -5.85 9.86 2.54
CA ILE A 78 -6.08 10.58 1.27
C ILE A 78 -7.13 9.85 0.44
N SER A 79 -7.01 8.51 0.33
CA SER A 79 -7.92 7.68 -0.47
C SER A 79 -8.01 6.26 0.09
N GLY A 80 -9.09 5.56 -0.24
CA GLY A 80 -9.34 4.20 0.23
C GLY A 80 -9.65 4.12 1.71
N ALA A 81 -9.18 3.06 2.37
CA ALA A 81 -9.35 2.83 3.80
C ALA A 81 -8.13 2.13 4.40
N ILE A 82 -7.67 2.61 5.54
CA ILE A 82 -6.52 2.08 6.28
C ILE A 82 -7.00 1.47 7.58
N ARG A 83 -6.61 0.22 7.85
CA ARG A 83 -6.73 -0.40 9.19
C ARG A 83 -5.48 -0.11 9.97
N SER A 84 -5.64 0.51 11.13
CA SER A 84 -4.53 0.94 11.99
C SER A 84 -4.75 0.50 13.44
N GLN A 85 -3.66 0.17 14.12
CA GLN A 85 -3.61 -0.05 15.55
C GLN A 85 -2.26 0.43 16.10
N VAL A 86 -2.33 1.36 17.03
CA VAL A 86 -1.21 1.71 17.92
C VAL A 86 -1.34 0.83 19.18
N GLU A 87 -0.22 0.37 19.73
CA GLU A 87 -0.20 -0.47 20.93
C GLU A 87 -0.99 0.19 22.09
N GLY A 88 -1.85 -0.61 22.72
CA GLY A 88 -2.75 -0.13 23.78
C GLY A 88 -4.06 0.51 23.30
N GLU A 89 -4.19 0.77 21.99
CA GLU A 89 -5.41 1.31 21.38
C GLU A 89 -6.21 0.23 20.65
N PRO A 90 -7.54 0.41 20.50
CA PRO A 90 -8.33 -0.52 19.69
C PRO A 90 -7.98 -0.40 18.20
N THR A 91 -7.97 -1.54 17.50
CA THR A 91 -7.90 -1.55 16.04
C THR A 91 -9.08 -0.79 15.43
N ARG A 92 -8.80 0.11 14.48
CA ARG A 92 -9.81 0.89 13.75
C ARG A 92 -9.55 0.89 12.26
N VAL A 93 -10.62 1.10 11.47
CA VAL A 93 -10.54 1.40 10.06
C VAL A 93 -10.85 2.87 9.85
N TYR A 94 -9.95 3.57 9.19
CA TYR A 94 -10.08 4.99 8.84
C TYR A 94 -10.29 5.10 7.34
N HIS A 95 -11.30 5.88 6.93
CA HIS A 95 -11.66 6.12 5.53
C HIS A 95 -11.09 7.46 5.04
N ALA A 96 -11.13 7.68 3.73
CA ALA A 96 -10.70 8.93 3.12
C ALA A 96 -11.32 10.15 3.84
N GLY A 97 -10.47 11.11 4.21
CA GLY A 97 -10.82 12.29 4.99
C GLY A 97 -10.72 12.13 6.51
N GLU A 98 -10.51 10.92 7.03
CA GLU A 98 -10.36 10.66 8.46
C GLU A 98 -8.89 10.74 8.91
N THR A 99 -8.70 11.00 10.20
CA THR A 99 -7.38 11.18 10.82
C THR A 99 -7.27 10.41 12.12
N TRP A 100 -6.02 10.10 12.50
CA TRP A 100 -5.66 9.74 13.87
C TRP A 100 -4.32 10.37 14.24
N SER A 101 -3.94 10.28 15.49
CA SER A 101 -2.63 10.74 15.96
C SER A 101 -1.93 9.61 16.73
N GLU A 102 -0.60 9.69 16.73
CA GLU A 102 0.26 8.76 17.45
C GLU A 102 1.22 9.55 18.35
N ALA A 103 1.39 9.06 19.57
CA ALA A 103 2.28 9.68 20.55
C ALA A 103 3.76 9.47 20.17
N PRO A 104 4.69 10.31 20.67
CA PRO A 104 6.11 10.11 20.49
C PRO A 104 6.57 8.70 20.87
N GLY A 105 7.33 8.05 19.96
CA GLY A 105 7.82 6.69 20.13
C GLY A 105 6.74 5.59 20.07
N ALA A 106 5.56 5.90 19.55
CA ALA A 106 4.47 4.93 19.45
C ALA A 106 4.89 3.65 18.72
N HIS A 107 4.41 2.50 19.22
CA HIS A 107 4.51 1.22 18.53
C HIS A 107 3.27 1.02 17.65
N HIS A 108 3.44 1.09 16.34
CA HIS A 108 2.38 0.90 15.35
C HIS A 108 2.31 -0.57 14.97
N THR A 109 1.38 -1.30 15.57
CA THR A 109 1.30 -2.76 15.45
C THR A 109 0.55 -3.22 14.20
N ILE A 110 -0.39 -2.40 13.70
CA ILE A 110 -1.14 -2.67 12.45
C ILE A 110 -1.18 -1.39 11.62
N SER A 111 -0.70 -1.48 10.38
CA SER A 111 -0.85 -0.44 9.36
C SER A 111 -1.02 -1.12 8.00
N GLU A 112 -2.27 -1.22 7.54
CA GLU A 112 -2.58 -2.01 6.35
C GLU A 112 -3.75 -1.42 5.55
N ASN A 113 -3.78 -1.72 4.25
CA ASN A 113 -4.95 -1.47 3.42
C ASN A 113 -6.12 -2.34 3.92
N ALA A 114 -7.24 -1.73 4.27
CA ALA A 114 -8.43 -2.46 4.72
C ALA A 114 -9.16 -3.19 3.57
N SER A 115 -8.80 -2.89 2.30
CA SER A 115 -9.38 -3.50 1.09
C SER A 115 -8.40 -4.47 0.44
N ALA A 116 -8.91 -5.63 0.00
CA ALA A 116 -8.17 -6.59 -0.80
C ALA A 116 -8.24 -6.30 -2.32
N THR A 117 -9.04 -5.33 -2.74
CA THR A 117 -9.31 -5.05 -4.17
C THR A 117 -9.01 -3.61 -4.59
N GLU A 118 -9.09 -2.66 -3.67
CA GLU A 118 -8.90 -1.23 -3.94
C GLU A 118 -7.62 -0.71 -3.28
N PRO A 119 -6.84 0.16 -3.93
CA PRO A 119 -5.68 0.78 -3.30
C PRO A 119 -6.09 1.79 -2.22
N ALA A 120 -5.16 2.09 -1.31
CA ALA A 120 -5.31 3.13 -0.32
C ALA A 120 -4.05 3.99 -0.23
N GLU A 121 -4.20 5.23 0.21
CA GLU A 121 -3.09 6.16 0.43
C GLU A 121 -3.33 6.98 1.67
N LEU A 122 -2.28 7.18 2.47
CA LEU A 122 -2.27 8.08 3.62
C LEU A 122 -1.14 9.10 3.53
N LEU A 123 -1.33 10.23 4.18
CA LEU A 123 -0.30 11.21 4.52
C LEU A 123 0.02 11.06 6.01
N ALA A 124 1.28 10.84 6.34
CA ALA A 124 1.77 10.91 7.72
C ALA A 124 2.62 12.17 7.90
N VAL A 125 2.27 12.98 8.89
CA VAL A 125 2.96 14.23 9.24
C VAL A 125 3.56 14.08 10.62
N PHE A 126 4.87 14.28 10.73
CA PHE A 126 5.68 14.11 11.92
C PHE A 126 6.16 15.47 12.42
N LEU A 127 5.81 15.84 13.64
CA LEU A 127 6.50 16.86 14.40
C LEU A 127 7.58 16.19 15.24
N VAL A 128 8.84 16.36 14.88
CA VAL A 128 9.97 15.58 15.41
C VAL A 128 11.13 16.49 15.82
N ASP A 129 12.00 16.06 16.73
CA ASP A 129 13.25 16.76 16.99
C ASP A 129 14.14 16.74 15.74
N THR A 130 14.71 17.88 15.41
CA THR A 130 15.57 18.00 14.22
C THR A 130 16.73 17.03 14.30
N GLY A 131 16.76 16.07 13.36
CA GLY A 131 17.78 15.01 13.31
C GLY A 131 17.48 13.76 14.15
N ASP A 132 16.33 13.68 14.81
CA ASP A 132 15.86 12.43 15.42
C ASP A 132 15.27 11.53 14.33
N GLY A 133 15.93 10.43 14.05
CA GLY A 133 15.52 9.48 13.00
C GLY A 133 16.27 8.16 13.11
N PRO A 134 15.81 7.15 12.40
CA PRO A 134 14.77 7.13 11.36
C PRO A 134 13.36 7.37 11.90
N LEU A 135 12.45 7.85 11.03
CA LEU A 135 11.03 8.11 11.40
C LEU A 135 10.29 6.83 11.81
N THR A 136 10.74 5.69 11.28
CA THR A 136 10.23 4.35 11.61
C THR A 136 11.39 3.36 11.77
N THR A 137 11.25 2.41 12.70
CA THR A 137 12.18 1.29 12.91
C THR A 137 11.36 0.01 13.01
N ASP A 138 11.57 -0.94 12.11
CA ASP A 138 10.85 -2.21 12.08
C ASP A 138 11.26 -3.11 13.26
N ASP A 139 10.29 -3.83 13.84
CA ASP A 139 10.52 -4.75 14.97
C ASP A 139 11.52 -5.87 14.66
N THR A 140 11.69 -6.22 13.37
CA THR A 140 12.62 -7.25 12.92
C THR A 140 14.08 -6.77 12.82
N ALA A 141 14.33 -5.46 12.99
CA ALA A 141 15.68 -4.88 12.90
C ALA A 141 16.51 -5.05 14.20
N GLU A 142 15.90 -5.50 15.30
CA GLU A 142 16.59 -5.82 16.55
C GLU A 142 17.04 -7.28 16.58
N LYS A 143 18.14 -7.61 15.88
CA LYS A 143 18.88 -8.87 16.04
C LYS A 143 20.36 -8.60 16.14
#